data_1fa957d289792e1a8ae44d59de2f528d
#
_entry.id   1fa957d289792e1a8ae44d59de2f528d
#
_cell.length_a   1.000
_cell.length_b   1.000
_cell.length_c   1.000
_cell.angle_alpha   90.00
_cell.angle_beta   90.00
_cell.angle_gamma   90.00
#
_symmetry.space_group_name_H-M   'P 1'
#
loop_
_entity.id
_entity.type
_entity.pdbx_description
1 polymer ?
#
loop_
_entity_poly.entity_id
_entity_poly.type
_entity_poly.pdbx_seq_one_letter_code
_entity_poly.pdbx_strand_id
1 'polypeptide(L)'
;MGRTLEDIAADLSLTVRELVAAGRKDLLLRAIGAPLLEELRIEAARAKLSRLLITKDYRFFLMDYGNRELELQPVHKAVYLLFLAHPEGIEFKRLGEYREELTRYYMATAKIMDKEKIADGVSHLVNPLDNAINEKCSRIKKVFLDIMDQYRANYYIISGHTQKHVVGSSKTWFERLKVITLPRELVVCETDETFIG
;
A
#
# COMPACT_ATOMS: atom_id res chain seq x y z
N MET A 1 7.57 -35.05 -31.27
CA MET A 1 8.04 -34.43 -30.04
C MET A 1 7.23 -33.14 -29.87
N GLY A 2 6.43 -33.00 -28.80
CA GLY A 2 5.61 -31.80 -28.59
C GLY A 2 6.52 -30.62 -28.23
N ARG A 3 6.14 -29.40 -28.62
CA ARG A 3 6.82 -28.15 -28.17
C ARG A 3 6.68 -28.03 -26.66
N THR A 4 7.76 -27.68 -25.97
CA THR A 4 7.73 -27.37 -24.51
C THR A 4 7.09 -26.00 -24.28
N LEU A 5 6.72 -25.73 -23.03
CA LEU A 5 6.21 -24.37 -22.65
C LEU A 5 7.31 -23.31 -22.81
N GLU A 6 8.57 -23.69 -22.56
CA GLU A 6 9.74 -22.84 -22.76
C GLU A 6 9.94 -22.47 -24.24
N ASP A 7 9.77 -23.44 -25.16
CA ASP A 7 9.83 -23.18 -26.60
C ASP A 7 8.74 -22.19 -27.02
N ILE A 8 7.52 -22.39 -26.51
CA ILE A 8 6.39 -21.48 -26.77
C ILE A 8 6.68 -20.07 -26.25
N ALA A 9 7.22 -19.96 -25.03
CA ALA A 9 7.58 -18.66 -24.43
C ALA A 9 8.69 -17.93 -25.20
N ALA A 10 9.68 -18.68 -25.71
CA ALA A 10 10.74 -18.15 -26.57
C ALA A 10 10.20 -17.60 -27.89
N ASP A 11 9.34 -18.34 -28.56
CA ASP A 11 8.69 -17.90 -29.80
C ASP A 11 7.77 -16.70 -29.59
N LEU A 12 7.02 -16.69 -28.48
CA LEU A 12 6.20 -15.53 -28.10
C LEU A 12 7.05 -14.29 -27.89
N SER A 13 8.20 -14.43 -27.21
CA SER A 13 9.14 -13.33 -26.98
C SER A 13 9.69 -12.76 -28.30
N LEU A 14 9.98 -13.63 -29.27
CA LEU A 14 10.43 -13.22 -30.61
C LEU A 14 9.31 -12.46 -31.33
N THR A 15 8.12 -13.02 -31.37
CA THR A 15 6.94 -12.41 -32.01
C THR A 15 6.62 -11.04 -31.41
N VAL A 16 6.71 -10.90 -30.08
CA VAL A 16 6.51 -9.61 -29.39
C VAL A 16 7.54 -8.59 -29.88
N ARG A 17 8.83 -8.96 -29.95
CA ARG A 17 9.89 -8.06 -30.45
C ARG A 17 9.68 -7.63 -31.89
N GLU A 18 9.27 -8.53 -32.77
CA GLU A 18 8.98 -8.24 -34.18
C GLU A 18 7.80 -7.25 -34.31
N LEU A 19 6.70 -7.48 -33.58
CA LEU A 19 5.55 -6.58 -33.59
C LEU A 19 5.89 -5.19 -33.04
N VAL A 20 6.72 -5.12 -31.99
CA VAL A 20 7.18 -3.85 -31.42
C VAL A 20 8.10 -3.12 -32.41
N ALA A 21 9.03 -3.82 -33.05
CA ALA A 21 9.94 -3.24 -34.07
C ALA A 21 9.17 -2.74 -35.31
N ALA A 22 8.09 -3.42 -35.69
CA ALA A 22 7.19 -3.00 -36.75
C ALA A 22 6.21 -1.87 -36.35
N GLY A 23 6.27 -1.41 -35.10
CA GLY A 23 5.34 -0.36 -34.58
C GLY A 23 3.90 -0.86 -34.34
N ARG A 24 3.65 -2.18 -34.43
CA ARG A 24 2.33 -2.79 -34.34
C ARG A 24 1.94 -3.21 -32.93
N LYS A 25 2.13 -2.34 -31.93
CA LYS A 25 1.70 -2.58 -30.54
C LYS A 25 0.18 -2.80 -30.39
N ASP A 26 -0.60 -2.29 -31.33
CA ASP A 26 -2.05 -2.49 -31.42
C ASP A 26 -2.41 -3.98 -31.54
N LEU A 27 -1.65 -4.75 -32.29
CA LEU A 27 -1.86 -6.20 -32.44
C LEU A 27 -1.56 -6.96 -31.15
N LEU A 28 -0.53 -6.56 -30.40
CA LEU A 28 -0.22 -7.14 -29.09
C LEU A 28 -1.38 -6.88 -28.11
N LEU A 29 -1.87 -5.66 -28.05
CA LEU A 29 -2.98 -5.32 -27.15
C LEU A 29 -4.25 -6.09 -27.49
N ARG A 30 -4.52 -6.33 -28.78
CA ARG A 30 -5.66 -7.15 -29.21
C ARG A 30 -5.48 -8.63 -28.85
N ALA A 31 -4.27 -9.17 -29.00
CA ALA A 31 -3.98 -10.58 -28.75
C ALA A 31 -4.01 -10.91 -27.25
N ILE A 32 -3.44 -10.05 -26.40
CA ILE A 32 -3.37 -10.25 -24.96
C ILE A 32 -4.69 -9.87 -24.28
N GLY A 33 -5.30 -8.75 -24.71
CA GLY A 33 -6.46 -8.18 -24.07
C GLY A 33 -6.10 -7.36 -22.80
N ALA A 34 -6.88 -6.33 -22.52
CA ALA A 34 -6.62 -5.44 -21.40
C ALA A 34 -6.68 -6.14 -20.01
N PRO A 35 -7.62 -7.05 -19.73
CA PRO A 35 -7.69 -7.73 -18.44
C PRO A 35 -6.42 -8.55 -18.11
N LEU A 36 -5.96 -9.37 -19.06
CA LEU A 36 -4.76 -10.20 -18.86
C LEU A 36 -3.50 -9.34 -18.73
N LEU A 37 -3.40 -8.23 -19.49
CA LEU A 37 -2.28 -7.31 -19.37
C LEU A 37 -2.23 -6.67 -17.98
N GLU A 38 -3.39 -6.31 -17.41
CA GLU A 38 -3.48 -5.75 -16.07
C GLU A 38 -3.08 -6.78 -15.00
N GLU A 39 -3.55 -8.01 -15.12
CA GLU A 39 -3.19 -9.13 -14.24
C GLU A 39 -1.66 -9.35 -14.23
N LEU A 40 -1.05 -9.46 -15.41
CA LEU A 40 0.41 -9.62 -15.54
C LEU A 40 1.21 -8.44 -14.93
N ARG A 41 0.69 -7.22 -15.00
CA ARG A 41 1.31 -6.05 -14.36
C ARG A 41 1.26 -6.14 -12.85
N ILE A 42 0.13 -6.57 -12.29
CA ILE A 42 -0.05 -6.78 -10.84
C ILE A 42 0.92 -7.87 -10.35
N GLU A 43 0.98 -9.00 -11.05
CA GLU A 43 1.91 -10.10 -10.70
C GLU A 43 3.38 -9.66 -10.78
N ALA A 44 3.76 -8.97 -11.85
CA ALA A 44 5.11 -8.43 -12.02
C ALA A 44 5.48 -7.41 -10.94
N ALA A 45 4.52 -6.61 -10.49
CA ALA A 45 4.71 -5.68 -9.39
C ALA A 45 4.90 -6.42 -8.06
N ARG A 46 4.06 -7.42 -7.77
CA ARG A 46 4.13 -8.24 -6.56
C ARG A 46 5.48 -8.97 -6.42
N ALA A 47 6.00 -9.50 -7.53
CA ALA A 47 7.29 -10.20 -7.56
C ALA A 47 8.50 -9.29 -7.25
N LYS A 48 8.33 -7.96 -7.26
CA LYS A 48 9.40 -6.96 -7.08
C LYS A 48 9.12 -5.99 -5.94
N LEU A 49 8.32 -6.41 -4.94
CA LEU A 49 8.09 -5.60 -3.74
C LEU A 49 9.38 -5.52 -2.92
N SER A 50 9.64 -4.34 -2.38
CA SER A 50 10.77 -4.08 -1.48
C SER A 50 10.39 -4.35 -0.04
N ARG A 51 11.34 -4.76 0.76
CA ARG A 51 11.21 -4.77 2.20
C ARG A 51 11.13 -3.34 2.72
N LEU A 52 10.21 -3.13 3.65
CA LEU A 52 10.04 -1.88 4.38
C LEU A 52 10.67 -2.03 5.76
N LEU A 53 11.77 -1.31 6.00
CA LEU A 53 12.42 -1.26 7.30
C LEU A 53 11.88 -0.08 8.11
N ILE A 54 11.48 -0.34 9.34
CA ILE A 54 11.12 0.66 10.36
C ILE A 54 12.14 0.58 11.48
N THR A 55 12.99 1.60 11.61
CA THR A 55 14.04 1.64 12.62
C THR A 55 13.50 1.98 14.01
N LYS A 56 14.32 1.78 15.06
CA LYS A 56 14.02 2.16 16.45
C LYS A 56 13.65 3.65 16.61
N ASP A 57 14.15 4.50 15.71
CA ASP A 57 13.86 5.93 15.68
C ASP A 57 12.64 6.29 14.80
N TYR A 58 11.87 5.28 14.38
CA TYR A 58 10.73 5.46 13.49
C TYR A 58 11.10 6.16 12.17
N ARG A 59 12.28 5.82 11.62
CA ARG A 59 12.62 6.14 10.24
C ARG A 59 12.19 4.97 9.35
N PHE A 60 11.73 5.26 8.14
CA PHE A 60 11.19 4.28 7.22
C PHE A 60 12.09 4.20 5.99
N PHE A 61 12.49 2.99 5.60
CA PHE A 61 13.37 2.77 4.46
C PHE A 61 12.82 1.68 3.54
N LEU A 62 12.96 1.90 2.24
CA LEU A 62 12.78 0.87 1.22
C LEU A 62 14.13 0.23 0.94
N MET A 63 14.34 -0.97 1.47
CA MET A 63 15.65 -1.63 1.47
C MET A 63 16.15 -1.94 0.07
N ASP A 64 15.27 -2.42 -0.82
CA ASP A 64 15.62 -2.86 -2.16
C ASP A 64 15.61 -1.70 -3.19
N TYR A 65 15.40 -0.46 -2.72
CA TYR A 65 15.59 0.80 -3.45
C TYR A 65 16.85 1.56 -2.99
N GLY A 66 17.92 0.82 -2.69
CA GLY A 66 19.17 1.42 -2.20
C GLY A 66 19.06 1.99 -0.79
N ASN A 67 18.26 1.36 0.07
CA ASN A 67 17.95 1.83 1.43
C ASN A 67 17.42 3.27 1.43
N ARG A 68 16.52 3.58 0.50
CA ARG A 68 15.97 4.92 0.38
C ARG A 68 15.02 5.23 1.52
N GLU A 69 15.30 6.33 2.23
CA GLU A 69 14.43 6.81 3.29
C GLU A 69 13.14 7.43 2.72
N LEU A 70 12.02 7.13 3.38
CA LEU A 70 10.73 7.75 3.11
C LEU A 70 10.62 9.02 3.96
N GLU A 71 10.59 10.18 3.33
CA GLU A 71 10.46 11.48 4.00
C GLU A 71 9.02 11.71 4.48
N LEU A 72 8.67 11.05 5.58
CA LEU A 72 7.37 11.16 6.22
C LEU A 72 7.47 12.05 7.46
N GLN A 73 6.57 13.01 7.59
CA GLN A 73 6.42 13.79 8.84
C GLN A 73 5.87 12.89 9.96
N PRO A 74 6.08 13.25 11.24
CA PRO A 74 5.64 12.44 12.37
C PRO A 74 4.18 11.99 12.31
N VAL A 75 3.26 12.87 11.94
CA VAL A 75 1.84 12.55 11.79
C VAL A 75 1.57 11.52 10.70
N HIS A 76 2.30 11.59 9.57
CA HIS A 76 2.18 10.60 8.49
C HIS A 76 2.71 9.23 8.94
N LYS A 77 3.82 9.21 9.69
CA LYS A 77 4.38 7.99 10.28
C LYS A 77 3.38 7.34 11.24
N ALA A 78 2.77 8.13 12.14
CA ALA A 78 1.77 7.64 13.09
C ALA A 78 0.55 7.03 12.38
N VAL A 79 0.01 7.71 11.37
CA VAL A 79 -1.10 7.19 10.55
C VAL A 79 -0.68 5.91 9.85
N TYR A 80 0.51 5.87 9.26
CA TYR A 80 1.01 4.70 8.55
C TYR A 80 1.18 3.48 9.46
N LEU A 81 1.74 3.69 10.66
CA LEU A 81 1.92 2.66 11.68
C LEU A 81 0.57 2.07 12.12
N LEU A 82 -0.44 2.91 12.34
CA LEU A 82 -1.78 2.45 12.68
C LEU A 82 -2.33 1.48 11.62
N PHE A 83 -2.25 1.83 10.33
CA PHE A 83 -2.74 0.95 9.26
C PHE A 83 -1.84 -0.27 9.00
N LEU A 84 -0.57 -0.23 9.37
CA LEU A 84 0.28 -1.42 9.37
C LEU A 84 -0.10 -2.41 10.48
N ALA A 85 -0.48 -1.92 11.65
CA ALA A 85 -0.91 -2.72 12.79
C ALA A 85 -2.27 -3.40 12.55
N HIS A 86 -3.06 -2.91 11.59
CA HIS A 86 -4.41 -3.41 11.29
C HIS A 86 -4.50 -3.95 9.85
N PRO A 87 -4.00 -5.17 9.60
CA PRO A 87 -4.04 -5.79 8.26
C PRO A 87 -5.47 -6.09 7.78
N GLU A 88 -6.43 -6.21 8.71
CA GLU A 88 -7.85 -6.33 8.42
C GLU A 88 -8.47 -5.06 7.83
N GLY A 89 -7.80 -3.92 8.03
CA GLY A 89 -8.26 -2.62 7.59
C GLY A 89 -9.13 -1.88 8.60
N ILE A 90 -9.23 -0.56 8.44
CA ILE A 90 -10.01 0.34 9.31
C ILE A 90 -10.98 1.14 8.46
N GLU A 91 -12.24 1.24 8.90
CA GLU A 91 -13.17 2.23 8.34
C GLU A 91 -12.84 3.63 8.88
N PHE A 92 -12.74 4.61 8.01
CA PHE A 92 -12.46 5.99 8.45
C PHE A 92 -13.51 6.55 9.42
N LYS A 93 -14.77 6.18 9.25
CA LYS A 93 -15.84 6.60 10.19
C LYS A 93 -15.68 6.04 11.61
N ARG A 94 -14.91 4.94 11.76
CA ARG A 94 -14.62 4.29 13.04
C ARG A 94 -13.23 4.63 13.58
N LEU A 95 -12.51 5.54 12.93
CA LEU A 95 -11.15 5.89 13.33
C LEU A 95 -11.07 6.45 14.76
N GLY A 96 -12.18 6.97 15.29
CA GLY A 96 -12.32 7.39 16.68
C GLY A 96 -12.04 6.29 17.71
N GLU A 97 -12.32 5.02 17.36
CA GLU A 97 -12.06 3.85 18.21
C GLU A 97 -10.55 3.60 18.40
N TYR A 98 -9.72 4.09 17.48
CA TYR A 98 -8.26 3.95 17.47
C TYR A 98 -7.52 5.21 17.98
N ARG A 99 -8.24 6.13 18.61
CA ARG A 99 -7.68 7.41 19.08
C ARG A 99 -6.47 7.23 19.99
N GLU A 100 -6.53 6.34 20.96
CA GLU A 100 -5.45 6.11 21.93
C GLU A 100 -4.22 5.52 21.24
N GLU A 101 -4.42 4.54 20.36
CA GLU A 101 -3.35 3.89 19.61
C GLU A 101 -2.67 4.88 18.65
N LEU A 102 -3.45 5.67 17.91
CA LEU A 102 -2.94 6.73 17.04
C LEU A 102 -2.15 7.78 17.83
N THR A 103 -2.63 8.15 19.01
CA THR A 103 -1.93 9.08 19.91
C THR A 103 -0.59 8.50 20.36
N ARG A 104 -0.53 7.21 20.72
CA ARG A 104 0.70 6.50 21.10
C ARG A 104 1.72 6.54 19.95
N TYR A 105 1.31 6.18 18.72
CA TYR A 105 2.19 6.25 17.56
C TYR A 105 2.65 7.68 17.26
N TYR A 106 1.76 8.67 17.41
CA TYR A 106 2.14 10.06 17.14
C TYR A 106 3.14 10.57 18.16
N MET A 107 2.98 10.25 19.45
CA MET A 107 3.96 10.56 20.50
C MET A 107 5.33 9.90 20.21
N ALA A 108 5.33 8.64 19.81
CA ALA A 108 6.55 7.90 19.50
C ALA A 108 7.33 8.49 18.31
N THR A 109 6.62 8.97 17.29
CA THR A 109 7.22 9.54 16.07
C THR A 109 7.56 11.02 16.19
N ALA A 110 6.91 11.76 17.09
CA ALA A 110 7.03 13.23 17.27
C ALA A 110 7.77 13.60 18.57
N LYS A 111 8.96 13.07 18.79
CA LYS A 111 9.75 13.12 20.02
C LYS A 111 9.86 14.51 20.70
N ILE A 112 9.68 15.61 19.98
CA ILE A 112 9.90 17.00 20.46
C ILE A 112 8.59 17.81 20.47
N MET A 113 7.46 17.23 20.05
CA MET A 113 6.20 17.96 19.92
C MET A 113 5.44 17.97 21.26
N ASP A 114 4.78 19.11 21.51
CA ASP A 114 3.90 19.29 22.67
C ASP A 114 2.74 18.29 22.64
N LYS A 115 2.42 17.70 23.81
CA LYS A 115 1.33 16.74 23.95
C LYS A 115 -0.05 17.31 23.57
N GLU A 116 -0.28 18.60 23.85
CA GLU A 116 -1.52 19.28 23.48
C GLU A 116 -1.68 19.36 21.96
N LYS A 117 -0.61 19.69 21.25
CA LYS A 117 -0.60 19.72 19.77
C LYS A 117 -0.82 18.33 19.16
N ILE A 118 -0.28 17.29 19.79
CA ILE A 118 -0.51 15.91 19.37
C ILE A 118 -1.98 15.55 19.58
N ALA A 119 -2.55 15.85 20.76
CA ALA A 119 -3.94 15.57 21.05
C ALA A 119 -4.92 16.30 20.12
N ASP A 120 -4.64 17.56 19.81
CA ASP A 120 -5.39 18.36 18.85
C ASP A 120 -5.28 17.74 17.43
N GLY A 121 -4.07 17.46 16.97
CA GLY A 121 -3.85 16.80 15.69
C GLY A 121 -4.58 15.46 15.55
N VAL A 122 -4.56 14.63 16.59
CA VAL A 122 -5.31 13.35 16.61
C VAL A 122 -6.82 13.62 16.57
N SER A 123 -7.31 14.63 17.28
CA SER A 123 -8.74 14.98 17.27
C SER A 123 -9.24 15.32 15.88
N HIS A 124 -8.46 16.04 15.09
CA HIS A 124 -8.77 16.32 13.68
C HIS A 124 -8.73 15.05 12.84
N LEU A 125 -7.73 14.18 13.02
CA LEU A 125 -7.58 12.95 12.25
C LEU A 125 -8.76 11.98 12.44
N VAL A 126 -9.27 11.86 13.66
CA VAL A 126 -10.34 10.91 13.98
C VAL A 126 -11.75 11.49 13.82
N ASN A 127 -11.86 12.79 13.50
CA ASN A 127 -13.15 13.43 13.26
C ASN A 127 -13.67 13.04 11.87
N PRO A 128 -14.79 12.33 11.75
CA PRO A 128 -15.32 11.89 10.47
C PRO A 128 -15.82 13.04 9.58
N LEU A 129 -16.02 14.24 10.14
CA LEU A 129 -16.42 15.45 9.41
C LEU A 129 -15.22 16.25 8.90
N ASP A 130 -14.02 15.91 9.34
CA ASP A 130 -12.77 16.53 8.89
C ASP A 130 -12.11 15.71 7.78
N ASN A 131 -11.53 16.39 6.80
CA ASN A 131 -10.81 15.73 5.71
C ASN A 131 -9.34 15.39 6.07
N ALA A 132 -8.92 15.66 7.30
CA ALA A 132 -7.52 15.56 7.73
C ALA A 132 -6.90 14.18 7.43
N ILE A 133 -7.60 13.09 7.72
CA ILE A 133 -7.08 11.73 7.44
C ILE A 133 -6.85 11.47 5.95
N ASN A 134 -7.76 11.93 5.07
CA ASN A 134 -7.60 11.77 3.63
C ASN A 134 -6.39 12.55 3.10
N GLU A 135 -6.15 13.75 3.65
CA GLU A 135 -4.96 14.54 3.31
C GLU A 135 -3.67 13.82 3.70
N LYS A 136 -3.62 13.23 4.90
CA LYS A 136 -2.44 12.46 5.33
C LYS A 136 -2.21 11.23 4.45
N CYS A 137 -3.27 10.48 4.13
CA CYS A 137 -3.17 9.36 3.19
C CYS A 137 -2.68 9.80 1.81
N SER A 138 -3.16 10.94 1.30
CA SER A 138 -2.71 11.50 0.02
C SER A 138 -1.23 11.90 0.03
N ARG A 139 -0.74 12.48 1.13
CA ARG A 139 0.68 12.81 1.31
C ARG A 139 1.55 11.56 1.39
N ILE A 140 1.12 10.54 2.16
CA ILE A 140 1.80 9.24 2.22
C ILE A 140 1.86 8.61 0.81
N LYS A 141 0.73 8.58 0.09
CA LYS A 141 0.67 8.07 -1.29
C LYS A 141 1.68 8.75 -2.19
N LYS A 142 1.79 10.08 -2.12
CA LYS A 142 2.73 10.85 -2.93
C LYS A 142 4.16 10.40 -2.69
N VAL A 143 4.59 10.21 -1.44
CA VAL A 143 5.97 9.78 -1.10
C VAL A 143 6.32 8.45 -1.77
N PHE A 144 5.40 7.48 -1.83
CA PHE A 144 5.65 6.22 -2.52
C PHE A 144 5.68 6.37 -4.04
N LEU A 145 4.76 7.17 -4.62
CA LEU A 145 4.71 7.41 -6.06
C LEU A 145 5.91 8.19 -6.59
N ASP A 146 6.58 8.99 -5.76
CA ASP A 146 7.83 9.68 -6.10
C ASP A 146 9.03 8.71 -6.22
N ILE A 147 8.88 7.46 -5.73
CA ILE A 147 9.95 6.46 -5.69
C ILE A 147 9.70 5.29 -6.64
N MET A 148 8.44 4.88 -6.79
CA MET A 148 8.08 3.68 -7.53
C MET A 148 6.83 3.90 -8.40
N ASP A 149 6.62 3.00 -9.36
CA ASP A 149 5.41 2.99 -10.17
C ASP A 149 4.14 2.69 -9.36
N GLN A 150 2.99 3.05 -9.91
CA GLN A 150 1.70 2.92 -9.24
C GLN A 150 1.35 1.47 -8.86
N TYR A 151 1.74 0.47 -9.68
CA TYR A 151 1.40 -0.93 -9.39
C TYR A 151 2.08 -1.43 -8.12
N ARG A 152 3.37 -1.09 -7.92
CA ARG A 152 4.09 -1.40 -6.69
C ARG A 152 3.62 -0.52 -5.54
N ALA A 153 3.45 0.79 -5.75
CA ALA A 153 3.01 1.71 -4.71
C ALA A 153 1.66 1.30 -4.12
N ASN A 154 0.76 0.69 -4.89
CA ASN A 154 -0.54 0.24 -4.41
C ASN A 154 -0.48 -0.75 -3.24
N TYR A 155 0.62 -1.50 -3.09
CA TYR A 155 0.84 -2.39 -1.96
C TYR A 155 1.20 -1.63 -0.67
N TYR A 156 1.87 -0.49 -0.78
CA TYR A 156 2.39 0.29 0.36
C TYR A 156 1.44 1.40 0.83
N ILE A 157 0.56 1.88 -0.03
CA ILE A 157 -0.34 2.99 0.30
C ILE A 157 -1.57 2.51 1.07
N ILE A 158 -2.15 3.44 1.85
CA ILE A 158 -3.45 3.22 2.50
C ILE A 158 -4.53 3.38 1.43
N SER A 159 -5.06 2.25 0.96
CA SER A 159 -6.02 2.20 -0.14
C SER A 159 -7.39 1.68 0.31
N GLY A 160 -8.43 2.00 -0.47
CA GLY A 160 -9.79 1.52 -0.19
C GLY A 160 -10.00 0.10 -0.68
N HIS A 161 -10.51 -0.75 0.21
CA HIS A 161 -11.03 -2.08 -0.11
C HIS A 161 -12.52 -2.13 0.23
N THR A 162 -13.30 -2.75 -0.63
CA THR A 162 -14.72 -2.97 -0.37
C THR A 162 -14.93 -4.43 0.00
N GLN A 163 -15.32 -4.68 1.23
CA GLN A 163 -15.68 -6.00 1.70
C GLN A 163 -17.19 -6.17 1.64
N LYS A 164 -17.65 -7.26 1.01
CA LYS A 164 -19.06 -7.62 0.90
C LYS A 164 -19.40 -8.60 2.01
N HIS A 165 -20.37 -8.23 2.82
CA HIS A 165 -20.92 -9.11 3.85
C HIS A 165 -22.31 -9.58 3.44
N VAL A 166 -22.57 -10.88 3.58
CA VAL A 166 -23.88 -11.50 3.32
C VAL A 166 -24.37 -12.06 4.65
N VAL A 167 -25.46 -11.48 5.15
CA VAL A 167 -26.11 -11.94 6.37
C VAL A 167 -27.46 -12.56 6.00
N GLY A 168 -27.54 -13.90 6.05
CA GLY A 168 -28.73 -14.64 5.65
C GLY A 168 -29.00 -14.57 4.14
N SER A 169 -30.21 -14.95 3.72
CA SER A 169 -30.56 -15.06 2.28
C SER A 169 -30.89 -13.74 1.58
N SER A 170 -30.92 -12.60 2.27
CA SER A 170 -31.46 -11.36 1.68
C SER A 170 -30.83 -10.03 2.04
N LYS A 171 -29.88 -9.96 2.98
CA LYS A 171 -29.20 -8.70 3.31
C LYS A 171 -27.73 -8.72 2.95
N THR A 172 -27.37 -7.97 1.91
CA THR A 172 -25.99 -7.68 1.52
C THR A 172 -25.64 -6.26 1.94
N TRP A 173 -24.54 -6.08 2.67
CA TRP A 173 -23.98 -4.76 2.95
C TRP A 173 -22.50 -4.70 2.61
N PHE A 174 -22.00 -3.50 2.32
CA PHE A 174 -20.63 -3.28 1.90
C PHE A 174 -19.90 -2.45 2.94
N GLU A 175 -18.77 -2.93 3.40
CA GLU A 175 -17.87 -2.22 4.27
C GLU A 175 -16.72 -1.64 3.43
N ARG A 176 -16.42 -0.36 3.65
CA ARG A 176 -15.33 0.35 2.96
C ARG A 176 -14.14 0.49 3.90
N LEU A 177 -13.31 -0.51 3.89
CA LEU A 177 -12.09 -0.54 4.69
C LEU A 177 -10.96 0.21 3.97
N LYS A 178 -10.07 0.80 4.76
CA LYS A 178 -8.77 1.31 4.32
C LYS A 178 -7.70 0.38 4.86
N VAL A 179 -6.78 -0.05 4.00
CA VAL A 179 -5.79 -1.07 4.33
C VAL A 179 -4.49 -0.83 3.57
N ILE A 180 -3.38 -1.28 4.16
CA ILE A 180 -2.09 -1.45 3.49
C ILE A 180 -1.97 -2.93 3.14
N THR A 181 -1.86 -3.26 1.86
CA THR A 181 -1.83 -4.65 1.37
C THR A 181 -0.41 -5.21 1.24
N LEU A 182 0.61 -4.47 1.67
CA LEU A 182 1.98 -4.98 1.73
C LEU A 182 2.03 -6.24 2.59
N PRO A 183 2.54 -7.38 2.06
CA PRO A 183 2.75 -8.58 2.85
C PRO A 183 3.57 -8.30 4.10
N ARG A 184 3.09 -8.72 5.26
CA ARG A 184 3.71 -8.38 6.56
C ARG A 184 5.10 -8.99 6.71
N GLU A 185 5.39 -10.09 6.03
CA GLU A 185 6.74 -10.69 5.95
C GLU A 185 7.79 -9.77 5.30
N LEU A 186 7.34 -8.75 4.54
CA LEU A 186 8.22 -7.74 3.97
C LEU A 186 8.41 -6.52 4.88
N VAL A 187 7.75 -6.47 6.03
CA VAL A 187 7.92 -5.40 7.01
C VAL A 187 8.94 -5.85 8.06
N VAL A 188 10.07 -5.16 8.09
CA VAL A 188 11.13 -5.36 9.10
C VAL A 188 11.02 -4.24 10.13
N CYS A 189 10.70 -4.56 11.36
CA CYS A 189 10.56 -3.59 12.44
C CYS A 189 11.64 -3.80 13.49
N GLU A 190 12.38 -2.74 13.82
CA GLU A 190 13.38 -2.73 14.89
C GLU A 190 12.83 -2.19 16.21
N THR A 191 11.58 -1.70 16.22
CA THR A 191 10.88 -1.28 17.44
C THR A 191 10.27 -2.49 18.15
N ASP A 192 9.79 -2.33 19.38
CA ASP A 192 9.08 -3.38 20.12
C ASP A 192 7.65 -3.62 19.57
N GLU A 193 7.25 -2.90 18.54
CA GLU A 193 5.97 -3.06 17.86
C GLU A 193 6.00 -4.29 16.94
N THR A 194 5.08 -5.20 17.13
CA THR A 194 4.89 -6.35 16.23
C THR A 194 3.74 -6.05 15.28
N PHE A 195 4.06 -5.89 14.00
CA PHE A 195 3.07 -5.74 12.92
C PHE A 195 2.73 -7.09 12.26
N ILE A 196 2.96 -8.19 12.99
CA ILE A 196 2.67 -9.54 12.52
C ILE A 196 1.20 -9.82 12.88
N GLY A 197 0.37 -9.89 11.87
CA GLY A 197 -1.00 -10.39 11.98
C GLY A 197 -1.03 -11.90 11.81
#